data_a2dc4a84d6406f1d56a397b993fb5f59
#
_entry.id   a2dc4a84d6406f1d56a397b993fb5f59
#
_cell.length_a   1.000
_cell.length_b   1.000
_cell.length_c   1.000
_cell.angle_alpha   90.00
_cell.angle_beta   90.00
_cell.angle_gamma   90.00
#
_symmetry.space_group_name_H-M   'P 1'
#
loop_
_entity.id
_entity.type
_entity.pdbx_description
1 polymer ?
#
loop_
_entity_poly.entity_id
_entity_poly.type
_entity_poly.pdbx_seq_one_letter_code
_entity_poly.pdbx_strand_id
1 'polypeptide(L)'
;MAAGGQGGYVFEGSDGVVSIEAEHYFCKRDAKEACWTNIPHMGRTLGAMALMPYTKPTDGAELTYKFGGIGGVKTVKVHVVVKSTLDFQVKGGMTYEVSLDGGDAVSVNFNSRLNENPENVHSVYYPTVARRVVESTVTLPVGPDSPHTLTLRPKDPGIVFEKVVVDAGGYVPQFLFGKESGKRVAAGRR
;
A
#
# COMPACT_ATOMS: atom_id res chain seq x y z
N MET A 1 2.41 16.96 -17.99
CA MET A 1 1.06 16.62 -17.48
C MET A 1 1.07 15.12 -17.20
N ALA A 2 1.19 14.70 -15.94
CA ALA A 2 1.08 13.31 -15.56
C ALA A 2 -0.36 12.88 -15.71
N ALA A 3 -0.62 11.83 -16.50
CA ALA A 3 -1.93 11.21 -16.60
C ALA A 3 -2.29 10.68 -15.20
N GLY A 4 -3.23 11.34 -14.53
CA GLY A 4 -3.76 10.87 -13.27
C GLY A 4 -4.37 9.48 -13.49
N GLY A 5 -3.95 8.50 -12.71
CA GLY A 5 -4.51 7.16 -12.72
C GLY A 5 -6.02 7.25 -12.61
N GLN A 6 -6.74 6.53 -13.46
CA GLN A 6 -8.18 6.45 -13.41
C GLN A 6 -8.59 5.63 -12.19
N GLY A 7 -9.26 6.25 -11.23
CA GLY A 7 -9.83 5.57 -10.06
C GLY A 7 -11.05 4.71 -10.42
N GLY A 8 -11.66 4.09 -9.40
CA GLY A 8 -12.90 3.33 -9.56
C GLY A 8 -12.71 1.83 -9.79
N TYR A 9 -11.52 1.29 -9.61
CA TYR A 9 -11.26 -0.14 -9.76
C TYR A 9 -11.81 -0.96 -8.57
N VAL A 10 -12.44 -2.08 -8.90
CA VAL A 10 -12.84 -3.12 -7.94
C VAL A 10 -12.19 -4.43 -8.37
N PHE A 11 -11.43 -5.04 -7.48
CA PHE A 11 -10.67 -6.25 -7.73
C PHE A 11 -11.43 -7.50 -7.31
N GLU A 12 -11.18 -8.60 -8.00
CA GLU A 12 -11.71 -9.92 -7.66
C GLU A 12 -10.55 -10.86 -7.36
N GLY A 13 -10.54 -11.38 -6.14
CA GLY A 13 -9.54 -12.35 -5.70
C GLY A 13 -9.75 -13.73 -6.31
N SER A 14 -8.68 -14.48 -6.41
CA SER A 14 -8.69 -15.91 -6.71
C SER A 14 -7.76 -16.64 -5.75
N ASP A 15 -8.11 -17.87 -5.42
CA ASP A 15 -7.30 -18.74 -4.55
C ASP A 15 -6.91 -18.09 -3.21
N GLY A 16 -7.80 -17.23 -2.66
CA GLY A 16 -7.57 -16.54 -1.40
C GLY A 16 -6.57 -15.39 -1.47
N VAL A 17 -6.28 -14.85 -2.66
CA VAL A 17 -5.34 -13.74 -2.85
C VAL A 17 -5.95 -12.63 -3.69
N VAL A 18 -5.74 -11.37 -3.24
CA VAL A 18 -6.00 -10.17 -4.05
C VAL A 18 -4.72 -9.36 -4.12
N SER A 19 -4.13 -9.24 -5.30
CA SER A 19 -2.94 -8.43 -5.55
C SER A 19 -3.32 -7.18 -6.35
N ILE A 20 -2.92 -6.00 -5.86
CA ILE A 20 -3.37 -4.70 -6.37
C ILE A 20 -2.16 -3.78 -6.55
N GLU A 21 -1.97 -3.24 -7.75
CA GLU A 21 -0.99 -2.17 -7.99
C GLU A 21 -1.47 -0.86 -7.34
N ALA A 22 -0.58 -0.15 -6.68
CA ALA A 22 -0.95 1.04 -5.92
C ALA A 22 -1.61 2.13 -6.78
N GLU A 23 -1.25 2.22 -8.06
CA GLU A 23 -1.82 3.17 -9.01
C GLU A 23 -3.27 2.85 -9.44
N HIS A 24 -3.75 1.64 -9.17
CA HIS A 24 -5.09 1.19 -9.51
C HIS A 24 -6.04 1.27 -8.30
N TYR A 25 -6.05 2.41 -7.65
CA TYR A 25 -6.93 2.67 -6.51
C TYR A 25 -8.42 2.74 -6.91
N PHE A 26 -9.31 2.58 -5.93
CA PHE A 26 -10.74 2.87 -6.10
C PHE A 26 -10.99 4.38 -5.98
N CYS A 27 -10.50 4.99 -4.91
CA CYS A 27 -10.63 6.42 -4.64
C CYS A 27 -9.35 6.94 -4.00
N LYS A 28 -9.05 8.21 -4.24
CA LYS A 28 -7.99 8.92 -3.53
C LYS A 28 -8.52 10.21 -2.93
N ARG A 29 -7.99 10.57 -1.78
CA ARG A 29 -8.15 11.88 -1.18
C ARG A 29 -6.78 12.50 -1.00
N ASP A 30 -6.60 13.68 -1.54
CA ASP A 30 -5.37 14.45 -1.44
C ASP A 30 -5.25 15.09 -0.04
N ALA A 31 -4.04 15.44 0.39
CA ALA A 31 -3.80 16.29 1.53
C ALA A 31 -4.08 17.76 1.17
N LYS A 32 -4.07 18.64 2.18
CA LYS A 32 -4.33 20.08 1.96
C LYS A 32 -3.33 20.73 1.01
N GLU A 33 -2.06 20.36 1.12
CA GLU A 33 -0.95 20.99 0.38
C GLU A 33 -0.13 20.00 -0.46
N ALA A 34 -0.57 18.73 -0.55
CA ALA A 34 0.08 17.69 -1.34
C ALA A 34 -0.96 16.82 -2.05
N CYS A 35 -0.67 16.45 -3.28
CA CYS A 35 -1.56 15.65 -4.11
C CYS A 35 -0.96 14.27 -4.40
N TRP A 36 -1.79 13.23 -4.44
CA TRP A 36 -1.40 11.92 -4.90
C TRP A 36 -0.95 11.96 -6.36
N THR A 37 0.28 11.56 -6.58
CA THR A 37 0.93 11.53 -7.88
C THR A 37 1.36 10.12 -8.21
N ASN A 38 1.03 9.65 -9.40
CA ASN A 38 1.61 8.42 -9.94
C ASN A 38 3.01 8.71 -10.45
N ILE A 39 3.98 7.92 -9.99
CA ILE A 39 5.37 7.94 -10.47
C ILE A 39 5.54 6.73 -11.39
N PRO A 40 5.51 6.92 -12.73
CA PRO A 40 5.59 5.83 -13.69
C PRO A 40 6.87 5.00 -13.53
N HIS A 41 6.76 3.69 -13.69
CA HIS A 41 7.89 2.75 -13.67
C HIS A 41 8.70 2.75 -12.36
N MET A 42 8.18 3.30 -11.26
CA MET A 42 8.84 3.30 -9.97
C MET A 42 8.64 1.96 -9.23
N GLY A 43 7.50 1.30 -9.42
CA GLY A 43 7.22 -0.02 -8.85
C GLY A 43 7.99 -1.15 -9.55
N ARG A 44 7.94 -2.34 -8.97
CA ARG A 44 8.53 -3.54 -9.60
C ARG A 44 7.78 -4.00 -10.85
N THR A 45 6.50 -3.70 -10.93
CA THR A 45 5.62 -4.12 -12.03
C THR A 45 5.08 -2.95 -12.82
N LEU A 46 4.58 -1.92 -12.14
CA LEU A 46 4.01 -0.73 -12.76
C LEU A 46 4.55 0.55 -12.10
N GLY A 47 3.72 1.57 -11.93
CA GLY A 47 4.06 2.80 -11.24
C GLY A 47 3.97 2.67 -9.72
N ALA A 48 4.12 3.78 -9.04
CA ALA A 48 3.94 3.89 -7.59
C ALA A 48 3.21 5.17 -7.25
N MET A 49 2.52 5.18 -6.11
CA MET A 49 1.76 6.33 -5.63
C MET A 49 2.47 7.02 -4.47
N ALA A 50 2.67 8.32 -4.59
CA ALA A 50 3.24 9.15 -3.53
C ALA A 50 2.52 10.50 -3.44
N LEU A 51 2.53 11.10 -2.26
CA LEU A 51 2.10 12.49 -2.10
C LEU A 51 3.24 13.45 -2.51
N MET A 52 2.91 14.39 -3.38
CA MET A 52 3.85 15.41 -3.86
C MET A 52 3.28 16.82 -3.62
N PRO A 53 4.11 17.76 -3.20
CA PRO A 53 5.55 17.61 -2.89
C PRO A 53 5.76 16.90 -1.54
N TYR A 54 6.81 16.08 -1.46
CA TYR A 54 7.16 15.28 -0.26
C TYR A 54 7.60 16.13 0.96
N THR A 55 7.66 17.42 0.82
CA THR A 55 8.00 18.37 1.90
C THR A 55 6.77 18.88 2.66
N LYS A 56 5.57 18.48 2.24
CA LYS A 56 4.32 18.96 2.82
C LYS A 56 3.67 17.91 3.70
N PRO A 57 2.86 18.35 4.70
CA PRO A 57 2.08 17.44 5.54
C PRO A 57 1.16 16.52 4.76
N THR A 58 0.87 15.36 5.32
CA THR A 58 0.04 14.31 4.71
C THR A 58 -1.38 14.24 5.27
N ASP A 59 -1.72 15.14 6.18
CA ASP A 59 -2.98 15.12 6.90
C ASP A 59 -4.20 15.06 5.96
N GLY A 60 -5.08 14.10 6.25
CA GLY A 60 -6.29 13.87 5.48
C GLY A 60 -6.11 13.08 4.19
N ALA A 61 -4.88 12.78 3.77
CA ALA A 61 -4.65 12.00 2.57
C ALA A 61 -4.97 10.52 2.78
N GLU A 62 -5.58 9.90 1.77
CA GLU A 62 -5.80 8.45 1.75
C GLU A 62 -5.87 7.88 0.34
N LEU A 63 -5.52 6.61 0.22
CA LEU A 63 -5.80 5.75 -0.92
C LEU A 63 -6.73 4.64 -0.49
N THR A 64 -7.79 4.42 -1.25
CA THR A 64 -8.81 3.42 -0.97
C THR A 64 -8.84 2.38 -2.09
N TYR A 65 -8.85 1.11 -1.73
CA TYR A 65 -8.92 -0.03 -2.65
C TYR A 65 -10.17 -0.85 -2.35
N LYS A 66 -10.87 -1.31 -3.38
CA LYS A 66 -12.02 -2.20 -3.23
C LYS A 66 -11.76 -3.55 -3.86
N PHE A 67 -12.15 -4.60 -3.14
CA PHE A 67 -11.94 -5.96 -3.58
C PHE A 67 -12.98 -6.93 -3.00
N GLY A 68 -13.12 -8.07 -3.68
CA GLY A 68 -13.94 -9.20 -3.26
C GLY A 68 -13.21 -10.53 -3.51
N GLY A 69 -13.92 -11.65 -3.42
CA GLY A 69 -13.38 -12.96 -3.76
C GLY A 69 -12.39 -13.56 -2.76
N ILE A 70 -12.45 -13.14 -1.48
CA ILE A 70 -11.57 -13.68 -0.42
C ILE A 70 -12.22 -14.80 0.41
N GLY A 71 -13.44 -15.22 0.05
CA GLY A 71 -14.20 -16.19 0.83
C GLY A 71 -14.72 -15.62 2.17
N GLY A 72 -15.23 -16.51 3.03
CA GLY A 72 -15.81 -16.13 4.32
C GLY A 72 -14.79 -16.12 5.47
N VAL A 73 -13.57 -15.65 5.24
CA VAL A 73 -12.52 -15.58 6.28
C VAL A 73 -12.81 -14.47 7.29
N LYS A 74 -12.43 -14.67 8.55
CA LYS A 74 -12.62 -13.68 9.62
C LYS A 74 -11.48 -12.64 9.67
N THR A 75 -10.32 -13.01 9.19
CA THR A 75 -9.13 -12.16 9.18
C THR A 75 -8.35 -12.37 7.89
N VAL A 76 -7.65 -11.34 7.45
CA VAL A 76 -6.71 -11.39 6.35
C VAL A 76 -5.36 -10.82 6.75
N LYS A 77 -4.29 -11.27 6.11
CA LYS A 77 -3.01 -10.59 6.15
C LYS A 77 -2.96 -9.60 4.98
N VAL A 78 -2.57 -8.37 5.28
CA VAL A 78 -2.37 -7.34 4.26
C VAL A 78 -0.89 -7.05 4.17
N HIS A 79 -0.29 -7.35 3.03
CA HIS A 79 1.09 -7.03 2.71
C HIS A 79 1.11 -5.69 1.97
N VAL A 80 1.76 -4.71 2.53
CA VAL A 80 1.94 -3.40 1.91
C VAL A 80 3.38 -3.27 1.47
N VAL A 81 3.59 -3.03 0.19
CA VAL A 81 4.90 -2.88 -0.43
C VAL A 81 5.15 -1.39 -0.69
N VAL A 82 6.19 -0.87 -0.06
CA VAL A 82 6.62 0.52 -0.23
C VAL A 82 8.07 0.56 -0.69
N LYS A 83 8.47 1.66 -1.32
CA LYS A 83 9.87 1.92 -1.67
C LYS A 83 10.72 1.99 -0.40
N SER A 84 11.97 1.55 -0.50
CA SER A 84 12.93 1.60 0.61
C SER A 84 13.43 3.05 0.86
N THR A 85 12.50 3.98 1.08
CA THR A 85 12.80 5.36 1.41
C THR A 85 13.44 5.41 2.80
N LEU A 86 14.56 6.12 2.92
CA LEU A 86 15.20 6.37 4.21
C LEU A 86 14.40 7.39 5.02
N ASP A 87 14.55 7.34 6.34
CA ASP A 87 13.99 8.35 7.25
C ASP A 87 14.74 9.67 7.11
N PHE A 88 14.41 10.46 6.08
CA PHE A 88 15.05 11.75 5.82
C PHE A 88 14.66 12.86 6.81
N GLN A 89 13.62 12.63 7.62
CA GLN A 89 13.21 13.55 8.69
C GLN A 89 13.88 13.26 10.03
N VAL A 90 14.59 12.12 10.14
CA VAL A 90 15.31 11.68 11.35
C VAL A 90 14.37 11.60 12.57
N LYS A 91 13.17 11.05 12.38
CA LYS A 91 12.13 10.91 13.41
C LYS A 91 12.06 9.52 14.05
N GLY A 92 12.96 8.62 13.71
CA GLY A 92 12.92 7.23 14.15
C GLY A 92 12.04 6.35 13.26
N GLY A 93 11.94 6.72 12.01
CA GLY A 93 11.22 6.02 10.95
C GLY A 93 9.96 6.75 10.49
N MET A 94 9.44 6.30 9.36
CA MET A 94 8.26 6.85 8.69
C MET A 94 7.08 5.88 8.85
N THR A 95 5.90 6.44 9.05
CA THR A 95 4.71 5.69 9.46
C THR A 95 3.55 5.91 8.49
N TYR A 96 2.81 4.84 8.22
CA TYR A 96 1.50 4.88 7.58
C TYR A 96 0.50 4.02 8.37
N GLU A 97 -0.76 4.22 8.13
CA GLU A 97 -1.84 3.44 8.71
C GLU A 97 -2.56 2.60 7.66
N VAL A 98 -2.99 1.41 8.07
CA VAL A 98 -3.79 0.48 7.26
C VAL A 98 -5.07 0.17 8.01
N SER A 99 -6.22 0.27 7.35
CA SER A 99 -7.51 -0.15 7.91
C SER A 99 -8.35 -0.89 6.87
N LEU A 100 -9.21 -1.78 7.32
CA LEU A 100 -10.11 -2.58 6.48
C LEU A 100 -11.56 -2.36 6.95
N ASP A 101 -12.46 -2.15 5.99
CA ASP A 101 -13.91 -2.02 6.19
C ASP A 101 -14.32 -0.99 7.26
N GLY A 102 -13.53 0.09 7.40
CA GLY A 102 -13.77 1.13 8.38
C GLY A 102 -13.44 0.75 9.83
N GLY A 103 -12.82 -0.42 10.05
CA GLY A 103 -12.33 -0.84 11.37
C GLY A 103 -11.11 -0.06 11.83
N ASP A 104 -10.59 -0.45 12.99
CA ASP A 104 -9.43 0.18 13.61
C ASP A 104 -8.22 0.17 12.69
N ALA A 105 -7.52 1.31 12.65
CA ALA A 105 -6.32 1.45 11.85
C ALA A 105 -5.10 0.88 12.59
N VAL A 106 -4.30 0.09 11.88
CA VAL A 106 -3.00 -0.39 12.37
C VAL A 106 -1.91 0.50 11.83
N SER A 107 -1.10 1.04 12.74
CA SER A 107 0.05 1.90 12.42
C SER A 107 1.28 1.05 12.12
N VAL A 108 1.97 1.37 11.02
CA VAL A 108 3.15 0.64 10.54
C VAL A 108 4.31 1.63 10.39
N ASN A 109 5.34 1.48 11.21
CA ASN A 109 6.62 2.14 10.98
C ASN A 109 7.49 1.20 10.13
N PHE A 110 7.70 1.55 8.85
CA PHE A 110 8.30 0.61 7.90
C PHE A 110 9.82 0.69 7.78
N ASN A 111 10.45 1.77 8.25
CA ASN A 111 11.88 2.00 8.03
C ASN A 111 12.69 2.41 9.28
N SER A 112 12.15 2.26 10.49
CA SER A 112 12.86 2.57 11.74
C SER A 112 14.19 1.81 11.91
N ARG A 113 14.27 0.61 11.34
CA ARG A 113 15.46 -0.23 11.34
C ARG A 113 16.30 -0.13 10.06
N LEU A 114 15.90 0.72 9.12
CA LEU A 114 16.61 0.92 7.85
C LEU A 114 17.74 1.94 8.04
N ASN A 115 18.77 1.53 8.78
CA ASN A 115 19.92 2.35 9.12
C ASN A 115 21.20 1.50 9.19
N GLU A 116 22.35 2.16 9.30
CA GLU A 116 23.68 1.53 9.32
C GLU A 116 24.15 1.13 10.72
N ASN A 117 23.26 1.13 11.73
CA ASN A 117 23.61 0.61 13.03
C ASN A 117 24.08 -0.84 12.95
N PRO A 118 25.06 -1.28 13.77
CA PRO A 118 25.64 -2.63 13.69
C PRO A 118 24.61 -3.76 13.72
N GLU A 119 23.54 -3.61 14.50
CA GLU A 119 22.46 -4.59 14.62
C GLU A 119 21.55 -4.66 13.39
N ASN A 120 21.51 -3.60 12.57
CA ASN A 120 20.62 -3.47 11.43
C ASN A 120 21.31 -3.59 10.07
N VAL A 121 22.59 -3.21 9.98
CA VAL A 121 23.29 -3.02 8.70
C VAL A 121 23.27 -4.28 7.82
N HIS A 122 23.52 -5.45 8.38
CA HIS A 122 23.53 -6.70 7.62
C HIS A 122 22.18 -7.43 7.63
N SER A 123 21.39 -7.25 8.69
CA SER A 123 20.11 -7.97 8.86
C SER A 123 18.92 -7.28 8.17
N VAL A 124 18.95 -5.95 8.05
CA VAL A 124 17.84 -5.15 7.51
C VAL A 124 18.31 -4.24 6.37
N TYR A 125 19.34 -3.41 6.60
CA TYR A 125 19.70 -2.34 5.66
C TYR A 125 20.15 -2.86 4.30
N TYR A 126 21.23 -3.66 4.22
CA TYR A 126 21.70 -4.18 2.94
C TYR A 126 20.68 -5.08 2.23
N PRO A 127 19.99 -6.01 2.90
CA PRO A 127 18.92 -6.77 2.24
C PRO A 127 17.80 -5.92 1.68
N THR A 128 17.42 -4.83 2.38
CA THR A 128 16.37 -3.92 1.92
C THR A 128 16.84 -3.08 0.73
N VAL A 129 18.08 -2.57 0.76
CA VAL A 129 18.68 -1.84 -0.36
C VAL A 129 18.74 -2.74 -1.61
N ALA A 130 19.16 -3.99 -1.45
CA ALA A 130 19.20 -4.96 -2.55
C ALA A 130 17.79 -5.25 -3.12
N ARG A 131 16.77 -5.35 -2.27
CA ARG A 131 15.38 -5.56 -2.67
C ARG A 131 14.73 -4.30 -3.24
N ARG A 132 15.19 -3.12 -2.85
CA ARG A 132 14.65 -1.79 -3.20
C ARG A 132 13.21 -1.55 -2.73
N VAL A 133 12.70 -2.38 -1.85
CA VAL A 133 11.36 -2.27 -1.26
C VAL A 133 11.39 -2.72 0.18
N VAL A 134 10.43 -2.22 0.96
CA VAL A 134 10.05 -2.76 2.26
C VAL A 134 8.67 -3.36 2.14
N GLU A 135 8.51 -4.60 2.54
CA GLU A 135 7.23 -5.28 2.68
C GLU A 135 6.88 -5.31 4.17
N SER A 136 5.72 -4.80 4.52
CA SER A 136 5.17 -4.87 5.87
C SER A 136 3.87 -5.66 5.85
N THR A 137 3.65 -6.50 6.86
CA THR A 137 2.45 -7.34 6.95
C THR A 137 1.67 -6.98 8.19
N VAL A 138 0.37 -6.73 8.04
CA VAL A 138 -0.57 -6.53 9.14
C VAL A 138 -1.71 -7.53 9.04
N THR A 139 -2.26 -7.96 10.18
CA THR A 139 -3.45 -8.81 10.22
C THR A 139 -4.65 -7.95 10.60
N LEU A 140 -5.69 -7.97 9.78
CA LEU A 140 -6.88 -7.16 9.97
C LEU A 140 -8.14 -8.04 10.00
N PRO A 141 -9.12 -7.71 10.85
CA PRO A 141 -10.42 -8.35 10.83
C PRO A 141 -11.16 -7.98 9.54
N VAL A 142 -11.92 -8.91 9.00
CA VAL A 142 -12.75 -8.73 7.81
C VAL A 142 -14.18 -8.43 8.24
N GLY A 143 -14.74 -7.35 7.70
CA GLY A 143 -16.16 -7.02 7.87
C GLY A 143 -17.09 -7.99 7.12
N PRO A 144 -18.38 -7.95 7.40
CA PRO A 144 -19.36 -8.84 6.78
C PRO A 144 -19.72 -8.48 5.34
N ASP A 145 -19.45 -7.24 4.93
CA ASP A 145 -19.89 -6.69 3.66
C ASP A 145 -18.86 -6.93 2.54
N SER A 146 -19.36 -7.15 1.32
CA SER A 146 -18.55 -7.23 0.09
C SER A 146 -19.10 -6.25 -0.96
N PRO A 147 -18.28 -5.52 -1.70
CA PRO A 147 -16.81 -5.57 -1.72
C PRO A 147 -16.19 -4.91 -0.47
N HIS A 148 -15.10 -5.47 -0.01
CA HIS A 148 -14.29 -4.94 1.08
C HIS A 148 -13.57 -3.65 0.68
N THR A 149 -13.26 -2.82 1.66
CA THR A 149 -12.58 -1.54 1.45
C THR A 149 -11.32 -1.45 2.30
N LEU A 150 -10.16 -1.50 1.66
CA LEU A 150 -8.87 -1.26 2.30
C LEU A 150 -8.48 0.21 2.13
N THR A 151 -8.01 0.83 3.21
CA THR A 151 -7.56 2.22 3.20
C THR A 151 -6.14 2.33 3.72
N LEU A 152 -5.29 3.03 2.96
CA LEU A 152 -3.93 3.42 3.33
C LEU A 152 -3.90 4.92 3.62
N ARG A 153 -3.29 5.30 4.76
CA ARG A 153 -3.10 6.70 5.17
C ARG A 153 -1.64 6.94 5.52
N PRO A 154 -0.88 7.69 4.72
CA PRO A 154 0.47 8.10 5.12
C PRO A 154 0.39 9.07 6.30
N LYS A 155 1.22 8.88 7.30
CA LYS A 155 1.37 9.78 8.45
C LYS A 155 2.59 10.67 8.28
N ASP A 156 3.55 10.22 7.50
CA ASP A 156 4.77 10.96 7.16
C ASP A 156 4.85 11.18 5.63
N PRO A 157 5.40 12.31 5.19
CA PRO A 157 5.64 12.55 3.77
C PRO A 157 6.77 11.68 3.22
N GLY A 158 6.78 11.46 1.90
CA GLY A 158 7.82 10.71 1.22
C GLY A 158 7.62 9.19 1.20
N ILE A 159 6.48 8.69 1.67
CA ILE A 159 6.12 7.28 1.52
C ILE A 159 5.64 7.02 0.09
N VAL A 160 6.21 6.00 -0.55
CA VAL A 160 5.92 5.64 -1.93
C VAL A 160 5.35 4.23 -1.95
N PHE A 161 4.04 4.12 -2.18
CA PHE A 161 3.31 2.85 -2.23
C PHE A 161 3.42 2.22 -3.61
N GLU A 162 3.86 0.95 -3.68
CA GLU A 162 3.99 0.21 -4.94
C GLU A 162 2.86 -0.79 -5.14
N LYS A 163 2.54 -1.56 -4.10
CA LYS A 163 1.61 -2.69 -4.23
C LYS A 163 0.97 -3.06 -2.90
N VAL A 164 -0.22 -3.63 -2.98
CA VAL A 164 -0.90 -4.22 -1.83
C VAL A 164 -1.31 -5.65 -2.18
N VAL A 165 -1.07 -6.58 -1.26
CA VAL A 165 -1.58 -7.96 -1.38
C VAL A 165 -2.43 -8.29 -0.17
N VAL A 166 -3.68 -8.66 -0.40
CA VAL A 166 -4.57 -9.19 0.62
C VAL A 166 -4.53 -10.70 0.55
N ASP A 167 -4.10 -11.31 1.63
CA ASP A 167 -3.91 -12.75 1.77
C ASP A 167 -4.95 -13.34 2.73
N ALA A 168 -5.85 -14.12 2.18
CA ALA A 168 -6.85 -14.90 2.91
C ALA A 168 -6.40 -16.39 3.10
N GLY A 169 -5.10 -16.67 2.93
CA GLY A 169 -4.50 -17.99 3.13
C GLY A 169 -3.91 -18.65 1.88
N GLY A 170 -3.88 -17.92 0.74
CA GLY A 170 -3.35 -18.46 -0.52
C GLY A 170 -2.07 -17.80 -1.03
N TYR A 171 -1.57 -16.77 -0.36
CA TYR A 171 -0.41 -16.03 -0.85
C TYR A 171 0.90 -16.79 -0.67
N VAL A 172 1.61 -16.97 -1.78
CA VAL A 172 2.97 -17.48 -1.80
C VAL A 172 3.94 -16.32 -2.08
N PRO A 173 4.85 -15.99 -1.16
CA PRO A 173 5.79 -14.89 -1.35
C PRO A 173 6.64 -15.08 -2.61
N GLN A 174 6.69 -14.04 -3.44
CA GLN A 174 7.46 -14.04 -4.68
C GLN A 174 7.99 -12.65 -5.00
N PHE A 175 9.00 -12.57 -5.87
CA PHE A 175 9.70 -11.33 -6.17
C PHE A 175 8.78 -10.19 -6.64
N LEU A 176 7.76 -10.49 -7.46
CA LEU A 176 6.80 -9.50 -7.99
C LEU A 176 5.53 -9.36 -7.15
N PHE A 177 5.43 -10.01 -5.98
CA PHE A 177 4.26 -9.98 -5.10
C PHE A 177 2.96 -10.46 -5.76
N GLY A 178 3.06 -11.38 -6.69
CA GLY A 178 1.93 -11.90 -7.46
C GLY A 178 1.52 -11.04 -8.65
N LYS A 179 0.88 -11.68 -9.61
CA LYS A 179 0.21 -11.00 -10.72
C LYS A 179 -0.97 -10.19 -10.17
N GLU A 180 -1.21 -9.02 -10.72
CA GLU A 180 -2.38 -8.22 -10.36
C GLU A 180 -3.67 -9.00 -10.60
N SER A 181 -4.58 -8.96 -9.63
CA SER A 181 -5.88 -9.65 -9.70
C SER A 181 -6.78 -9.07 -10.78
N GLY A 182 -7.75 -9.87 -11.23
CA GLY A 182 -8.77 -9.40 -12.15
C GLY A 182 -9.48 -8.16 -11.59
N LYS A 183 -9.72 -7.16 -12.44
CA LYS A 183 -10.35 -5.91 -12.02
C LYS A 183 -11.44 -5.48 -12.98
N ARG A 184 -12.44 -4.80 -12.43
CA ARG A 184 -13.47 -4.09 -13.20
C ARG A 184 -13.54 -2.63 -12.76
N VAL A 185 -13.93 -1.76 -13.65
CA VAL A 185 -14.26 -0.37 -13.29
C VAL A 185 -15.66 -0.36 -12.71
N ALA A 186 -15.83 0.22 -11.52
CA ALA A 186 -17.17 0.41 -10.97
C ALA A 186 -17.99 1.30 -11.91
N ALA A 187 -19.22 0.90 -12.21
CA ALA A 187 -20.12 1.72 -13.01
C ALA A 187 -20.26 3.09 -12.31
N GLY A 188 -19.83 4.14 -12.98
CA GLY A 188 -19.94 5.49 -12.44
C GLY A 188 -21.41 5.80 -12.16
N ARG A 189 -21.71 6.33 -10.97
CA ARG A 189 -22.97 7.05 -10.78
C ARG A 189 -22.92 8.24 -11.73
N ARG A 190 -23.77 8.19 -12.76
CA ARG A 190 -24.06 9.36 -13.61
C ARG A 190 -24.71 10.45 -12.78
#